data_20bb6ca83af13e43cca743989c0b751d
#
_entry.id   20bb6ca83af13e43cca743989c0b751d
#
_cell.length_a   1.000
_cell.length_b   1.000
_cell.length_c   1.000
_cell.angle_alpha   90.00
_cell.angle_beta   90.00
_cell.angle_gamma   90.00
#
_symmetry.space_group_name_H-M   'P 1'
#
loop_
_entity.id
_entity.type
_entity.pdbx_description
1 polymer ?
#
loop_
_entity_poly.entity_id
_entity_poly.type
_entity_poly.pdbx_seq_one_letter_code
_entity_poly.pdbx_strand_id
1 'polypeptide(L)'
;MSCKPLVRINDVSAGNTAKRLVVLIPGMGSTYRDWKTLITRIQQDLGNPVEQDDAPKLSYGSGEAHWMSFEHGIKVTTLGQRDLAQPGNLETLSRQLRNLIHEQWVKYGKYEDVVLIGHSMGGLLARRVYLLAAGAVPGQESSPWGKQVSRIILFAAVNRGFRLDSLPPFQRLIAQIGMMFSRRIFYSEDVLCGSDFITNLRIDWIRHFRAIEKRQPERLKGTTGPQTRVPLVVQFLGDQEELITSEDNKDILAFPNGHYRSVACGNHGNLFRLEPEIAPDPDARYLILRESFFSELSAMDTDDNRRPKESPIKQIVMILHGIRADRVDDWVGQIGKAIAKRDSSTTLVSAPGYGYFTALRFALPAERRRNIPTFRDEYTELLAEHPEAKFSIIAHSNGTYMLGRSLRKTPGMRFENIVLAGSALPEDYDWEELMDLDASHLRQVGRVMNERSSRDWPIALLCNMLNGLPWKSMKDIGRGGYAGFRGDKVIEVAYHQGDHGRALKEDNQDRLVAFAFGEDPRTITLPTDPGLFFRLSNFFHDIGLTLILGILAVILLISFWGWVFHPVNAIVTVVVLIVLLLIVNSA
;
A
#
# COMPACT_ATOMS: atom_id res chain seq x y z
N MET A 1 16.64 -23.21 -10.68
CA MET A 1 15.48 -24.06 -10.35
C MET A 1 14.43 -23.15 -9.70
N SER A 2 13.25 -23.05 -10.30
CA SER A 2 12.12 -22.28 -9.75
C SER A 2 11.62 -23.03 -8.53
N CYS A 3 11.74 -22.47 -7.33
CA CYS A 3 11.02 -23.00 -6.17
C CYS A 3 9.53 -22.83 -6.42
N LYS A 4 8.87 -23.89 -6.89
CA LYS A 4 7.41 -23.94 -6.90
C LYS A 4 6.95 -23.94 -5.43
N PRO A 5 5.93 -23.16 -5.08
CA PRO A 5 5.36 -23.23 -3.75
C PRO A 5 4.97 -24.68 -3.46
N LEU A 6 5.33 -25.17 -2.28
CA LEU A 6 4.99 -26.53 -1.86
C LEU A 6 3.52 -26.53 -1.46
N VAL A 7 2.70 -27.18 -2.25
CA VAL A 7 1.28 -27.43 -1.92
C VAL A 7 1.20 -28.81 -1.30
N ARG A 8 0.80 -28.87 -0.04
CA ARG A 8 0.47 -30.13 0.62
C ARG A 8 -1.05 -30.22 0.71
N ILE A 9 -1.58 -31.25 0.12
CA ILE A 9 -2.98 -31.62 0.28
C ILE A 9 -2.94 -32.87 1.16
N ASN A 10 -3.41 -32.74 2.39
CA ASN A 10 -3.62 -33.93 3.19
C ASN A 10 -4.94 -34.55 2.74
N ASP A 11 -4.83 -35.55 1.89
CA ASP A 11 -5.87 -36.56 1.72
C ASP A 11 -5.97 -37.33 3.05
N VAL A 12 -6.59 -36.72 4.05
CA VAL A 12 -7.15 -37.51 5.11
C VAL A 12 -8.30 -38.24 4.43
N SER A 13 -8.24 -39.54 4.33
CA SER A 13 -9.15 -40.57 3.83
C SER A 13 -10.65 -40.20 3.71
N ALA A 14 -10.96 -38.93 3.53
CA ALA A 14 -12.25 -38.38 3.25
C ALA A 14 -12.60 -38.85 1.83
N GLY A 15 -13.54 -39.73 1.73
CA GLY A 15 -14.16 -40.04 0.46
C GLY A 15 -14.54 -38.75 -0.27
N ASN A 16 -14.80 -38.82 -1.55
CA ASN A 16 -15.12 -37.72 -2.50
C ASN A 16 -16.27 -36.78 -2.07
N THR A 17 -16.61 -36.70 -0.77
CA THR A 17 -17.81 -36.07 -0.20
C THR A 17 -17.54 -34.89 0.70
N ALA A 18 -16.28 -34.49 0.92
CA ALA A 18 -16.00 -33.31 1.74
C ALA A 18 -16.57 -32.02 1.11
N LYS A 19 -17.48 -31.39 1.84
CA LYS A 19 -18.15 -30.16 1.38
C LYS A 19 -17.37 -28.90 1.69
N ARG A 20 -16.31 -28.97 2.50
CA ARG A 20 -15.51 -27.84 2.97
C ARG A 20 -14.06 -27.96 2.52
N LEU A 21 -13.49 -26.84 2.09
CA LEU A 21 -12.05 -26.68 1.85
C LEU A 21 -11.47 -25.68 2.84
N VAL A 22 -10.49 -26.09 3.63
CA VAL A 22 -9.72 -25.21 4.51
C VAL A 22 -8.35 -24.97 3.90
N VAL A 23 -8.03 -23.72 3.63
CA VAL A 23 -6.76 -23.29 3.03
C VAL A 23 -5.92 -22.60 4.11
N LEU A 24 -4.81 -23.24 4.47
CA LEU A 24 -3.85 -22.71 5.43
C LEU A 24 -2.70 -22.03 4.70
N ILE A 25 -2.41 -20.78 5.08
CA ILE A 25 -1.37 -19.95 4.51
C ILE A 25 -0.43 -19.51 5.63
N PRO A 26 0.64 -20.28 5.91
CA PRO A 26 1.60 -19.96 6.96
C PRO A 26 2.33 -18.64 6.71
N GLY A 27 2.85 -18.03 7.77
CA GLY A 27 3.74 -16.88 7.69
C GLY A 27 5.17 -17.24 7.22
N MET A 28 6.05 -16.25 7.16
CA MET A 28 7.46 -16.48 6.85
C MET A 28 8.11 -17.37 7.92
N GLY A 29 8.77 -18.43 7.47
CA GLY A 29 9.45 -19.38 8.37
C GLY A 29 8.53 -20.35 9.10
N SER A 30 7.22 -20.25 8.96
CA SER A 30 6.23 -21.18 9.48
C SER A 30 5.85 -22.22 8.42
N THR A 31 5.50 -23.41 8.87
CA THR A 31 5.11 -24.54 8.02
C THR A 31 3.82 -25.17 8.53
N TYR A 32 3.20 -26.05 7.75
CA TYR A 32 2.04 -26.83 8.17
C TYR A 32 2.23 -27.56 9.52
N ARG A 33 3.47 -27.96 9.83
CA ARG A 33 3.77 -28.70 11.06
C ARG A 33 3.47 -27.90 12.33
N ASP A 34 3.66 -26.59 12.26
CA ASP A 34 3.42 -25.68 13.40
C ASP A 34 1.92 -25.59 13.75
N TRP A 35 1.05 -26.00 12.83
CA TRP A 35 -0.42 -25.92 12.97
C TRP A 35 -1.05 -27.27 13.31
N LYS A 36 -0.27 -28.33 13.41
CA LYS A 36 -0.78 -29.70 13.50
C LYS A 36 -1.74 -29.89 14.67
N THR A 37 -1.42 -29.36 15.84
CA THR A 37 -2.25 -29.52 17.05
C THR A 37 -3.60 -28.83 16.88
N LEU A 38 -3.64 -27.61 16.38
CA LEU A 38 -4.87 -26.87 16.11
C LEU A 38 -5.71 -27.59 15.05
N ILE A 39 -5.11 -28.00 13.94
CA ILE A 39 -5.79 -28.71 12.85
C ILE A 39 -6.42 -30.01 13.37
N THR A 40 -5.69 -30.78 14.17
CA THR A 40 -6.20 -32.04 14.74
C THR A 40 -7.43 -31.80 15.61
N ARG A 41 -7.42 -30.77 16.46
CA ARG A 41 -8.58 -30.42 17.30
C ARG A 41 -9.79 -29.98 16.48
N ILE A 42 -9.58 -29.13 15.47
CA ILE A 42 -10.67 -28.70 14.58
C ILE A 42 -11.24 -29.91 13.81
N GLN A 43 -10.40 -30.84 13.35
CA GLN A 43 -10.85 -32.05 12.67
C GLN A 43 -11.66 -32.97 13.59
N GLN A 44 -11.29 -33.07 14.87
CA GLN A 44 -12.04 -33.81 15.87
C GLN A 44 -13.44 -33.23 16.06
N ASP A 45 -13.53 -31.89 16.17
CA ASP A 45 -14.83 -31.21 16.32
C ASP A 45 -15.69 -31.31 15.04
N LEU A 46 -15.08 -31.34 13.87
CA LEU A 46 -15.80 -31.59 12.61
C LEU A 46 -16.36 -33.01 12.52
N GLY A 47 -15.62 -34.00 13.02
CA GLY A 47 -16.02 -35.41 13.04
C GLY A 47 -17.03 -35.77 14.17
N ASN A 48 -16.96 -35.09 15.29
CA ASN A 48 -17.79 -35.29 16.46
C ASN A 48 -18.31 -33.95 16.98
N PRO A 49 -19.41 -33.42 16.46
CA PRO A 49 -19.98 -32.19 16.99
C PRO A 49 -20.43 -32.44 18.42
N VAL A 50 -19.66 -31.94 19.39
CA VAL A 50 -20.03 -31.99 20.80
C VAL A 50 -21.17 -30.99 21.01
N GLU A 51 -22.39 -31.49 21.26
CA GLU A 51 -23.46 -30.70 21.86
C GLU A 51 -23.05 -30.41 23.32
N GLN A 52 -22.50 -29.27 23.57
CA GLN A 52 -22.39 -28.72 24.93
C GLN A 52 -23.64 -27.88 25.18
N ASP A 53 -24.39 -28.23 26.22
CA ASP A 53 -25.69 -27.63 26.58
C ASP A 53 -25.64 -26.09 26.80
N ASP A 54 -24.48 -25.50 27.00
CA ASP A 54 -24.28 -24.06 27.24
C ASP A 54 -23.46 -23.32 26.13
N ALA A 55 -23.10 -23.98 25.02
CA ALA A 55 -22.42 -23.34 23.92
C ALA A 55 -23.41 -22.86 22.84
N PRO A 56 -23.22 -21.68 22.24
CA PRO A 56 -24.06 -21.23 21.13
C PRO A 56 -24.09 -22.30 20.05
N LYS A 57 -25.32 -22.65 19.59
CA LYS A 57 -25.56 -23.71 18.60
C LYS A 57 -24.60 -23.57 17.44
N LEU A 58 -23.73 -24.55 17.26
CA LEU A 58 -22.82 -24.63 16.12
C LEU A 58 -23.66 -24.82 14.85
N SER A 59 -23.86 -23.76 14.11
CA SER A 59 -24.64 -23.77 12.87
C SER A 59 -23.90 -24.40 11.68
N TYR A 60 -22.64 -24.77 11.87
CA TYR A 60 -21.86 -25.51 10.89
C TYR A 60 -22.05 -27.00 11.05
N GLY A 61 -22.75 -27.59 10.07
CA GLY A 61 -23.01 -29.04 10.04
C GLY A 61 -21.74 -29.87 10.15
N SER A 62 -21.87 -31.00 10.84
CA SER A 62 -20.88 -32.07 10.85
C SER A 62 -20.50 -32.44 9.42
N GLY A 63 -19.24 -32.44 9.09
CA GLY A 63 -18.73 -32.84 7.78
C GLY A 63 -17.22 -32.77 7.70
N GLU A 64 -16.64 -33.75 7.04
CA GLU A 64 -15.20 -33.80 6.78
C GLU A 64 -14.76 -32.58 5.96
N ALA A 65 -13.56 -32.05 6.24
CA ALA A 65 -12.96 -30.97 5.51
C ALA A 65 -11.68 -31.44 4.80
N HIS A 66 -11.49 -31.00 3.55
CA HIS A 66 -10.20 -31.10 2.91
C HIS A 66 -9.31 -29.94 3.38
N TRP A 67 -8.05 -30.24 3.69
CA TRP A 67 -7.06 -29.28 4.12
C TRP A 67 -6.00 -29.08 3.04
N MET A 68 -5.76 -27.85 2.67
CA MET A 68 -4.72 -27.44 1.75
C MET A 68 -3.76 -26.49 2.45
N SER A 69 -2.46 -26.77 2.47
CA SER A 69 -1.45 -25.83 2.95
C SER A 69 -0.65 -25.25 1.79
N PHE A 70 -0.53 -23.93 1.76
CA PHE A 70 0.26 -23.20 0.78
C PHE A 70 1.55 -22.69 1.42
N GLU A 71 2.60 -23.49 1.32
CA GLU A 71 3.93 -23.09 1.78
C GLU A 71 4.62 -22.30 0.67
N HIS A 72 4.68 -20.99 0.78
CA HIS A 72 5.21 -20.08 -0.26
C HIS A 72 6.74 -20.14 -0.43
N GLY A 73 7.44 -21.00 0.31
CA GLY A 73 8.88 -21.26 0.19
C GLY A 73 9.80 -20.14 0.68
N ILE A 74 9.21 -19.07 1.26
CA ILE A 74 9.99 -17.97 1.82
C ILE A 74 10.48 -18.40 3.19
N LYS A 75 11.80 -18.67 3.28
CA LYS A 75 12.49 -18.97 4.53
C LYS A 75 13.21 -17.72 5.02
N VAL A 76 13.14 -17.45 6.32
CA VAL A 76 14.09 -16.55 6.97
C VAL A 76 15.44 -17.30 7.00
N THR A 77 16.30 -17.03 6.05
CA THR A 77 17.66 -17.60 6.10
C THR A 77 18.52 -16.72 6.99
N THR A 78 18.98 -17.29 8.08
CA THR A 78 20.22 -16.84 8.73
C THR A 78 21.33 -16.85 7.69
N LEU A 79 22.12 -15.76 7.67
CA LEU A 79 23.26 -15.56 6.74
C LEU A 79 23.98 -16.88 6.40
N GLY A 80 23.90 -17.34 5.17
CA GLY A 80 24.77 -18.39 4.66
C GLY A 80 24.20 -19.43 3.70
N GLN A 81 22.91 -19.60 3.54
CA GLN A 81 22.35 -20.57 2.59
C GLN A 81 21.58 -19.90 1.44
N ARG A 82 22.16 -20.01 0.25
CA ARG A 82 21.59 -19.54 -1.02
C ARG A 82 20.61 -20.58 -1.55
N ASP A 83 19.33 -20.46 -1.18
CA ASP A 83 18.26 -21.02 -2.00
C ASP A 83 17.61 -19.88 -2.78
N LEU A 84 18.04 -19.74 -4.03
CA LEU A 84 17.57 -18.74 -4.99
C LEU A 84 16.17 -19.14 -5.51
N ALA A 85 15.15 -18.92 -4.70
CA ALA A 85 13.79 -18.83 -5.23
C ALA A 85 13.69 -17.54 -6.08
N GLN A 86 13.20 -17.66 -7.31
CA GLN A 86 12.94 -16.47 -8.12
C GLN A 86 11.94 -15.56 -7.37
N PRO A 87 12.19 -14.24 -7.33
CA PRO A 87 11.34 -13.30 -6.61
C PRO A 87 10.00 -13.14 -7.36
N GLY A 88 9.01 -13.92 -6.98
CA GLY A 88 7.62 -13.56 -7.27
C GLY A 88 7.19 -12.50 -6.26
N ASN A 89 6.55 -11.41 -6.68
CA ASN A 89 5.92 -10.47 -5.76
C ASN A 89 4.67 -11.09 -5.11
N LEU A 90 4.16 -10.51 -4.02
CA LEU A 90 2.98 -11.02 -3.30
C LEU A 90 1.74 -11.09 -4.19
N GLU A 91 1.61 -10.21 -5.17
CA GLU A 91 0.53 -10.26 -6.16
C GLU A 91 0.59 -11.54 -7.00
N THR A 92 1.80 -11.92 -7.47
CA THR A 92 2.02 -13.16 -8.22
C THR A 92 1.69 -14.39 -7.37
N LEU A 93 2.14 -14.42 -6.11
CA LEU A 93 1.82 -15.51 -5.18
C LEU A 93 0.32 -15.62 -4.92
N SER A 94 -0.37 -14.49 -4.76
CA SER A 94 -1.83 -14.46 -4.57
C SER A 94 -2.56 -15.03 -5.78
N ARG A 95 -2.12 -14.71 -7.00
CA ARG A 95 -2.68 -15.26 -8.24
C ARG A 95 -2.43 -16.76 -8.39
N GLN A 96 -1.23 -17.21 -8.05
CA GLN A 96 -0.90 -18.63 -8.03
C GLN A 96 -1.78 -19.40 -7.05
N LEU A 97 -1.91 -18.90 -5.82
CA LEU A 97 -2.75 -19.51 -4.80
C LEU A 97 -4.23 -19.54 -5.24
N ARG A 98 -4.76 -18.46 -5.82
CA ARG A 98 -6.12 -18.45 -6.38
C ARG A 98 -6.33 -19.58 -7.39
N ASN A 99 -5.37 -19.76 -8.30
CA ASN A 99 -5.46 -20.81 -9.32
C ASN A 99 -5.37 -22.22 -8.73
N LEU A 100 -4.51 -22.44 -7.75
CA LEU A 100 -4.39 -23.72 -7.03
C LEU A 100 -5.68 -24.07 -6.27
N ILE A 101 -6.32 -23.09 -5.61
CA ILE A 101 -7.62 -23.30 -4.97
C ILE A 101 -8.67 -23.64 -6.02
N HIS A 102 -8.65 -22.97 -7.17
CA HIS A 102 -9.58 -23.27 -8.27
C HIS A 102 -9.40 -24.69 -8.82
N GLU A 103 -8.16 -25.15 -9.01
CA GLU A 103 -7.84 -26.52 -9.42
C GLU A 103 -8.39 -27.55 -8.42
N GLN A 104 -8.21 -27.33 -7.12
CA GLN A 104 -8.77 -28.20 -6.09
C GLN A 104 -10.31 -28.19 -6.09
N TRP A 105 -10.89 -26.99 -6.21
CA TRP A 105 -12.33 -26.83 -6.27
C TRP A 105 -12.96 -27.56 -7.47
N VAL A 106 -12.30 -27.57 -8.63
CA VAL A 106 -12.75 -28.33 -9.80
C VAL A 106 -12.56 -29.84 -9.61
N LYS A 107 -11.38 -30.24 -9.08
CA LYS A 107 -11.00 -31.65 -8.91
C LYS A 107 -11.95 -32.42 -7.98
N TYR A 108 -12.37 -31.83 -6.88
CA TYR A 108 -13.15 -32.49 -5.84
C TYR A 108 -14.65 -32.14 -5.84
N GLY A 109 -15.14 -31.54 -6.90
CA GLY A 109 -16.58 -31.46 -7.15
C GLY A 109 -17.32 -30.34 -6.43
N LYS A 110 -16.67 -29.17 -6.29
CA LYS A 110 -17.33 -27.93 -5.87
C LYS A 110 -17.68 -27.90 -4.38
N TYR A 111 -16.73 -27.53 -3.57
CA TYR A 111 -16.96 -27.27 -2.15
C TYR A 111 -18.09 -26.24 -1.93
N GLU A 112 -18.95 -26.50 -0.96
CA GLU A 112 -20.02 -25.57 -0.53
C GLU A 112 -19.48 -24.48 0.40
N ASP A 113 -18.28 -24.70 0.98
CA ASP A 113 -17.66 -23.82 1.96
C ASP A 113 -16.14 -23.78 1.78
N VAL A 114 -15.58 -22.58 1.79
CA VAL A 114 -14.13 -22.33 1.72
C VAL A 114 -13.73 -21.45 2.91
N VAL A 115 -12.77 -21.91 3.68
CA VAL A 115 -12.19 -21.18 4.82
C VAL A 115 -10.74 -20.85 4.51
N LEU A 116 -10.38 -19.59 4.61
CA LEU A 116 -9.01 -19.10 4.43
C LEU A 116 -8.41 -18.81 5.81
N ILE A 117 -7.28 -19.42 6.13
CA ILE A 117 -6.55 -19.18 7.38
C ILE A 117 -5.17 -18.65 7.03
N GLY A 118 -4.83 -17.45 7.50
CA GLY A 118 -3.54 -16.80 7.21
C GLY A 118 -2.82 -16.34 8.48
N HIS A 119 -1.52 -16.57 8.54
CA HIS A 119 -0.65 -16.08 9.61
C HIS A 119 0.33 -15.05 9.08
N SER A 120 0.52 -13.93 9.78
CA SER A 120 1.50 -12.90 9.42
C SER A 120 1.34 -12.45 7.95
N MET A 121 2.35 -12.60 7.11
CA MET A 121 2.30 -12.36 5.66
C MET A 121 1.26 -13.26 4.95
N GLY A 122 1.02 -14.48 5.44
CA GLY A 122 -0.02 -15.37 4.90
C GLY A 122 -1.43 -14.78 5.03
N GLY A 123 -1.66 -13.91 6.02
CA GLY A 123 -2.90 -13.17 6.16
C GLY A 123 -3.13 -12.15 5.03
N LEU A 124 -2.06 -11.51 4.56
CA LEU A 124 -2.13 -10.62 3.39
C LEU A 124 -2.52 -11.40 2.13
N LEU A 125 -1.90 -12.58 1.95
CA LEU A 125 -2.23 -13.47 0.81
C LEU A 125 -3.68 -13.95 0.91
N ALA A 126 -4.18 -14.34 2.08
CA ALA A 126 -5.57 -14.75 2.30
C ALA A 126 -6.55 -13.66 1.87
N ARG A 127 -6.34 -12.43 2.30
CA ARG A 127 -7.16 -11.27 1.92
C ARG A 127 -7.10 -11.01 0.41
N ARG A 128 -5.90 -11.00 -0.18
CA ARG A 128 -5.72 -10.73 -1.61
C ARG A 128 -6.35 -11.81 -2.47
N VAL A 129 -6.18 -13.07 -2.11
CA VAL A 129 -6.80 -14.21 -2.80
C VAL A 129 -8.31 -14.14 -2.77
N TYR A 130 -8.90 -13.77 -1.63
CA TYR A 130 -10.34 -13.54 -1.54
C TYR A 130 -10.80 -12.44 -2.49
N LEU A 131 -10.15 -11.27 -2.49
CA LEU A 131 -10.51 -10.16 -3.38
C LEU A 131 -10.40 -10.54 -4.87
N LEU A 132 -9.34 -11.27 -5.24
CA LEU A 132 -9.18 -11.80 -6.60
C LEU A 132 -10.31 -12.78 -6.96
N ALA A 133 -10.68 -13.67 -6.03
CA ALA A 133 -11.73 -14.65 -6.26
C ALA A 133 -13.14 -14.03 -6.26
N ALA A 134 -13.35 -12.97 -5.49
CA ALA A 134 -14.61 -12.23 -5.46
C ALA A 134 -14.80 -11.31 -6.69
N GLY A 135 -13.76 -11.14 -7.54
CA GLY A 135 -13.78 -10.17 -8.63
C GLY A 135 -13.77 -8.72 -8.16
N ALA A 136 -13.21 -8.48 -6.98
CA ALA A 136 -13.14 -7.16 -6.35
C ALA A 136 -11.92 -6.35 -6.80
N VAL A 137 -10.98 -6.97 -7.49
CA VAL A 137 -9.79 -6.33 -8.04
C VAL A 137 -10.08 -5.85 -9.45
N PRO A 138 -9.77 -4.59 -9.80
CA PRO A 138 -10.00 -4.05 -11.14
C PRO A 138 -9.42 -4.93 -12.25
N GLY A 139 -10.21 -5.16 -13.31
CA GLY A 139 -9.79 -5.97 -14.46
C GLY A 139 -9.65 -7.47 -14.18
N GLN A 140 -10.13 -7.98 -13.03
CA GLN A 140 -10.12 -9.41 -12.69
C GLN A 140 -11.53 -10.00 -12.67
N GLU A 141 -11.69 -11.12 -13.36
CA GLU A 141 -12.92 -11.90 -13.30
C GLU A 141 -13.02 -12.66 -11.97
N SER A 142 -14.24 -12.83 -11.47
CA SER A 142 -14.50 -13.61 -10.26
C SER A 142 -14.29 -15.10 -10.50
N SER A 143 -13.79 -15.80 -9.50
CA SER A 143 -13.73 -17.26 -9.47
C SER A 143 -15.04 -17.83 -8.92
N PRO A 144 -15.56 -18.95 -9.44
CA PRO A 144 -16.80 -19.55 -8.96
C PRO A 144 -16.80 -19.84 -7.45
N TRP A 145 -15.67 -20.25 -6.91
CA TRP A 145 -15.51 -20.55 -5.49
C TRP A 145 -15.40 -19.30 -4.59
N GLY A 146 -15.18 -18.12 -5.16
CA GLY A 146 -15.06 -16.87 -4.38
C GLY A 146 -16.33 -16.55 -3.57
N LYS A 147 -17.50 -16.96 -4.07
CA LYS A 147 -18.79 -16.83 -3.38
C LYS A 147 -18.97 -17.84 -2.23
N GLN A 148 -18.14 -18.87 -2.19
CA GLN A 148 -18.19 -19.92 -1.16
C GLN A 148 -17.26 -19.62 0.02
N VAL A 149 -16.46 -18.54 -0.05
CA VAL A 149 -15.61 -18.15 1.08
C VAL A 149 -16.50 -17.66 2.22
N SER A 150 -16.53 -18.43 3.29
CA SER A 150 -17.36 -18.13 4.47
C SER A 150 -16.56 -17.41 5.55
N ARG A 151 -15.26 -17.69 5.64
CA ARG A 151 -14.41 -17.21 6.72
C ARG A 151 -13.01 -16.87 6.22
N ILE A 152 -12.47 -15.79 6.79
CA ILE A 152 -11.06 -15.40 6.66
C ILE A 152 -10.52 -15.22 8.08
N ILE A 153 -9.74 -16.17 8.55
CA ILE A 153 -9.20 -16.20 9.91
C ILE A 153 -7.74 -15.78 9.84
N LEU A 154 -7.40 -14.70 10.51
CA LEU A 154 -6.12 -14.04 10.45
C LEU A 154 -5.41 -14.13 11.80
N PHE A 155 -4.20 -14.66 11.83
CA PHE A 155 -3.35 -14.72 13.00
C PHE A 155 -2.19 -13.76 12.84
N ALA A 156 -2.14 -12.72 13.66
CA ALA A 156 -1.13 -11.67 13.61
C ALA A 156 -0.83 -11.21 12.15
N ALA A 157 -1.88 -11.03 11.35
CA ALA A 157 -1.73 -10.57 9.98
C ALA A 157 -1.28 -9.11 9.94
N VAL A 158 -0.24 -8.79 9.16
CA VAL A 158 0.32 -7.44 9.04
C VAL A 158 -0.53 -6.57 8.13
N ASN A 159 -1.80 -6.35 8.49
CA ASN A 159 -2.84 -5.78 7.63
C ASN A 159 -2.52 -4.40 7.06
N ARG A 160 -1.84 -3.55 7.83
CA ARG A 160 -1.36 -2.23 7.42
C ARG A 160 0.01 -2.29 6.73
N GLY A 161 0.67 -3.46 6.76
CA GLY A 161 2.05 -3.63 6.38
C GLY A 161 3.01 -3.43 7.56
N PHE A 162 4.25 -3.84 7.36
CA PHE A 162 5.28 -3.79 8.37
C PHE A 162 5.94 -2.41 8.42
N ARG A 163 6.12 -1.85 9.62
CA ARG A 163 6.78 -0.57 9.86
C ARG A 163 8.21 -0.77 10.32
N LEU A 164 9.18 -0.32 9.54
CA LEU A 164 10.58 -0.37 9.95
C LEU A 164 10.87 0.54 11.15
N ASP A 165 10.10 1.60 11.32
CA ASP A 165 10.28 2.57 12.41
C ASP A 165 9.89 2.01 13.79
N SER A 166 9.07 0.97 13.83
CA SER A 166 8.73 0.25 15.07
C SER A 166 9.86 -0.64 15.59
N LEU A 167 10.86 -0.94 14.75
CA LEU A 167 11.99 -1.76 15.17
C LEU A 167 13.00 -0.99 16.04
N PRO A 168 13.63 -1.65 17.04
CA PRO A 168 14.77 -1.10 17.73
C PRO A 168 15.88 -0.65 16.77
N PRO A 169 16.66 0.42 17.10
CA PRO A 169 17.61 1.03 16.15
C PRO A 169 18.61 0.05 15.53
N PHE A 170 19.08 -0.93 16.28
CA PHE A 170 20.02 -1.94 15.80
C PHE A 170 19.35 -2.92 14.83
N GLN A 171 18.15 -3.38 15.14
CA GLN A 171 17.38 -4.27 14.25
C GLN A 171 16.94 -3.53 12.99
N ARG A 172 16.59 -2.25 13.11
CA ARG A 172 16.30 -1.36 11.95
C ARG A 172 17.50 -1.24 11.04
N LEU A 173 18.69 -1.03 11.58
CA LEU A 173 19.93 -0.96 10.81
C LEU A 173 20.22 -2.28 10.09
N ILE A 174 20.09 -3.42 10.77
CA ILE A 174 20.25 -4.75 10.15
C ILE A 174 19.21 -4.97 9.05
N ALA A 175 17.94 -4.62 9.26
CA ALA A 175 16.90 -4.72 8.25
C ALA A 175 17.20 -3.82 7.03
N GLN A 176 17.64 -2.58 7.25
CA GLN A 176 18.03 -1.65 6.17
C GLN A 176 19.25 -2.15 5.40
N ILE A 177 20.28 -2.64 6.09
CA ILE A 177 21.46 -3.25 5.47
C ILE A 177 21.05 -4.52 4.71
N GLY A 178 20.22 -5.37 5.30
CA GLY A 178 19.66 -6.55 4.66
C GLY A 178 18.90 -6.20 3.37
N MET A 179 18.06 -5.19 3.39
CA MET A 179 17.35 -4.71 2.20
C MET A 179 18.29 -4.12 1.13
N MET A 180 19.34 -3.41 1.54
CA MET A 180 20.30 -2.80 0.62
C MET A 180 21.17 -3.82 -0.12
N PHE A 181 21.56 -4.91 0.56
CA PHE A 181 22.36 -5.99 -0.03
C PHE A 181 21.54 -7.14 -0.63
N SER A 182 20.25 -7.23 -0.27
CA SER A 182 19.37 -8.37 -0.59
C SER A 182 18.14 -7.98 -1.42
N ARG A 183 18.25 -7.03 -2.35
CA ARG A 183 17.15 -6.76 -3.33
C ARG A 183 16.60 -8.03 -4.01
N ARG A 184 17.25 -9.18 -3.83
CA ARG A 184 16.84 -10.50 -4.36
C ARG A 184 16.38 -11.52 -3.32
N ILE A 185 16.45 -11.23 -2.02
CA ILE A 185 16.23 -12.25 -0.97
C ILE A 185 14.96 -11.99 -0.14
N PHE A 186 14.45 -10.75 -0.11
CA PHE A 186 13.26 -10.41 0.67
C PHE A 186 12.14 -9.92 -0.25
N TYR A 187 10.98 -10.55 -0.13
CA TYR A 187 9.69 -9.94 -0.50
C TYR A 187 9.36 -8.72 0.39
N SER A 188 10.35 -8.16 1.02
CA SER A 188 10.26 -7.18 2.08
C SER A 188 9.67 -5.85 1.63
N GLU A 189 9.84 -5.48 0.37
CA GLU A 189 9.27 -4.23 -0.12
C GLU A 189 7.74 -4.32 -0.24
N ASP A 190 7.20 -5.47 -0.65
CA ASP A 190 5.75 -5.68 -0.79
C ASP A 190 5.00 -5.71 0.55
N VAL A 191 5.65 -6.18 1.63
CA VAL A 191 5.03 -6.23 2.96
C VAL A 191 5.17 -4.93 3.75
N LEU A 192 5.93 -3.95 3.24
CA LEU A 192 6.10 -2.68 3.93
C LEU A 192 4.85 -1.82 3.86
N CYS A 193 4.62 -1.08 4.93
CA CYS A 193 3.57 -0.08 5.02
C CYS A 193 3.69 0.92 3.86
N GLY A 194 2.58 1.20 3.16
CA GLY A 194 2.55 2.08 1.99
C GLY A 194 3.18 1.54 0.71
N SER A 195 3.61 0.27 0.69
CA SER A 195 4.04 -0.41 -0.55
C SER A 195 2.93 -0.46 -1.59
N ASP A 196 3.29 -0.74 -2.85
CA ASP A 196 2.30 -0.90 -3.94
C ASP A 196 1.28 -1.99 -3.57
N PHE A 197 1.74 -3.13 -3.05
CA PHE A 197 0.88 -4.26 -2.71
C PHE A 197 -0.06 -3.94 -1.54
N ILE A 198 0.48 -3.45 -0.41
CA ILE A 198 -0.32 -3.14 0.79
C ILE A 198 -1.37 -2.06 0.49
N THR A 199 -0.97 -1.00 -0.21
CA THR A 199 -1.87 0.09 -0.55
C THR A 199 -3.03 -0.40 -1.42
N ASN A 200 -2.75 -1.15 -2.49
CA ASN A 200 -3.78 -1.71 -3.36
C ASN A 200 -4.68 -2.71 -2.61
N LEU A 201 -4.11 -3.61 -1.81
CA LEU A 201 -4.87 -4.56 -1.00
C LEU A 201 -5.87 -3.84 -0.08
N ARG A 202 -5.42 -2.82 0.66
CA ARG A 202 -6.28 -2.08 1.61
C ARG A 202 -7.38 -1.30 0.91
N ILE A 203 -7.08 -0.60 -0.18
CA ILE A 203 -8.06 0.14 -0.96
C ILE A 203 -9.11 -0.79 -1.57
N ASP A 204 -8.69 -1.88 -2.21
CA ASP A 204 -9.61 -2.86 -2.82
C ASP A 204 -10.50 -3.51 -1.76
N TRP A 205 -9.94 -3.80 -0.56
CA TRP A 205 -10.67 -4.32 0.59
C TRP A 205 -11.77 -3.37 1.07
N ILE A 206 -11.41 -2.13 1.37
CA ILE A 206 -12.35 -1.12 1.87
C ILE A 206 -13.47 -0.89 0.84
N ARG A 207 -13.13 -0.77 -0.43
CA ARG A 207 -14.11 -0.57 -1.50
C ARG A 207 -15.04 -1.75 -1.70
N HIS A 208 -14.50 -2.96 -1.66
CA HIS A 208 -15.31 -4.17 -1.82
C HIS A 208 -16.39 -4.26 -0.75
N PHE A 209 -16.01 -4.17 0.52
CA PHE A 209 -16.97 -4.27 1.61
C PHE A 209 -17.90 -3.05 1.67
N ARG A 210 -17.42 -1.88 1.31
CA ARG A 210 -18.26 -0.68 1.23
C ARG A 210 -19.31 -0.79 0.12
N ALA A 211 -18.96 -1.36 -1.02
CA ALA A 211 -19.91 -1.60 -2.09
C ALA A 211 -21.01 -2.60 -1.68
N ILE A 212 -20.65 -3.62 -0.90
CA ILE A 212 -21.60 -4.57 -0.33
C ILE A 212 -22.51 -3.88 0.68
N GLU A 213 -21.93 -3.10 1.60
CA GLU A 213 -22.68 -2.38 2.63
C GLU A 213 -23.73 -1.43 2.04
N LYS A 214 -23.37 -0.68 1.00
CA LYS A 214 -24.29 0.22 0.31
C LYS A 214 -25.43 -0.49 -0.41
N ARG A 215 -25.14 -1.63 -1.04
CA ARG A 215 -26.12 -2.35 -1.87
C ARG A 215 -26.96 -3.35 -1.07
N GLN A 216 -26.34 -4.01 -0.11
CA GLN A 216 -26.90 -5.13 0.61
C GLN A 216 -26.36 -5.17 2.05
N PRO A 217 -26.73 -4.22 2.90
CA PRO A 217 -26.18 -4.13 4.26
C PRO A 217 -26.42 -5.39 5.10
N GLU A 218 -27.54 -6.07 4.87
CA GLU A 218 -27.89 -7.30 5.61
C GLU A 218 -26.89 -8.44 5.35
N ARG A 219 -26.22 -8.46 4.21
CA ARG A 219 -25.18 -9.47 3.93
C ARG A 219 -23.99 -9.38 4.87
N LEU A 220 -23.62 -8.18 5.30
CA LEU A 220 -22.53 -7.99 6.25
C LEU A 220 -22.90 -8.40 7.68
N LYS A 221 -24.20 -8.51 7.96
CA LYS A 221 -24.72 -8.97 9.26
C LYS A 221 -24.87 -10.50 9.35
N GLY A 222 -24.51 -11.24 8.28
CA GLY A 222 -24.54 -12.70 8.28
C GLY A 222 -25.94 -13.33 8.21
N THR A 223 -26.96 -12.56 7.82
CA THR A 223 -28.38 -13.03 7.82
C THR A 223 -28.83 -13.67 6.51
N THR A 224 -27.94 -13.86 5.54
CA THR A 224 -28.30 -14.31 4.18
C THR A 224 -27.78 -15.71 3.86
N GLY A 225 -28.56 -16.45 3.07
CA GLY A 225 -28.30 -17.85 2.72
C GLY A 225 -27.00 -18.12 1.93
N PRO A 226 -26.70 -19.39 1.62
CA PRO A 226 -25.39 -19.83 1.09
C PRO A 226 -24.91 -19.15 -0.18
N GLN A 227 -25.83 -18.71 -1.05
CA GLN A 227 -25.47 -18.11 -2.35
C GLN A 227 -25.05 -16.63 -2.27
N THR A 228 -25.14 -16.00 -1.10
CA THR A 228 -24.92 -14.57 -0.91
C THR A 228 -23.94 -14.27 0.23
N ARG A 229 -23.12 -15.25 0.62
CA ARG A 229 -22.21 -15.13 1.76
C ARG A 229 -21.18 -14.01 1.56
N VAL A 230 -21.02 -13.21 2.61
CA VAL A 230 -19.85 -12.36 2.85
C VAL A 230 -19.03 -13.04 3.94
N PRO A 231 -17.72 -13.20 3.77
CA PRO A 231 -16.93 -13.93 4.76
C PRO A 231 -16.94 -13.21 6.11
N LEU A 232 -17.05 -13.97 7.19
CA LEU A 232 -16.64 -13.54 8.50
C LEU A 232 -15.12 -13.33 8.50
N VAL A 233 -14.65 -12.19 8.97
CA VAL A 233 -13.23 -11.90 9.07
C VAL A 233 -12.84 -11.75 10.53
N VAL A 234 -11.92 -12.57 11.01
CA VAL A 234 -11.46 -12.53 12.41
C VAL A 234 -9.96 -12.33 12.43
N GLN A 235 -9.51 -11.27 13.11
CA GLN A 235 -8.10 -11.01 13.39
C GLN A 235 -7.78 -11.39 14.83
N PHE A 236 -6.87 -12.32 15.01
CA PHE A 236 -6.27 -12.67 16.30
C PHE A 236 -4.95 -11.95 16.51
N LEU A 237 -4.79 -11.31 17.66
CA LEU A 237 -3.51 -10.78 18.13
C LEU A 237 -3.23 -11.28 19.54
N GLY A 238 -1.97 -11.47 19.86
CA GLY A 238 -1.53 -11.81 21.21
C GLY A 238 -1.44 -10.57 22.11
N ASP A 239 -1.58 -10.77 23.40
CA ASP A 239 -1.33 -9.73 24.38
C ASP A 239 0.18 -9.39 24.52
N GLN A 240 1.05 -10.24 23.98
CA GLN A 240 2.51 -10.05 23.88
C GLN A 240 2.95 -9.78 22.43
N GLU A 241 2.05 -9.25 21.58
CA GLU A 241 2.36 -8.90 20.19
C GLU A 241 3.16 -7.59 20.14
N GLU A 242 4.35 -7.64 19.55
CA GLU A 242 5.27 -6.49 19.47
C GLU A 242 5.29 -5.82 18.08
N LEU A 243 4.82 -6.52 17.04
CA LEU A 243 4.95 -6.07 15.65
C LEU A 243 3.70 -5.39 15.11
N ILE A 244 2.53 -5.73 15.66
CA ILE A 244 1.23 -5.31 15.15
C ILE A 244 0.37 -4.81 16.31
N THR A 245 -0.26 -3.68 16.12
CA THR A 245 -1.20 -3.11 17.09
C THR A 245 -2.64 -3.31 16.65
N SER A 246 -3.61 -3.12 17.55
CA SER A 246 -5.04 -3.11 17.19
C SER A 246 -5.35 -2.01 16.17
N GLU A 247 -4.64 -0.88 16.22
CA GLU A 247 -4.79 0.24 15.29
C GLU A 247 -4.42 -0.12 13.84
N ASP A 248 -3.54 -1.12 13.64
CA ASP A 248 -3.16 -1.59 12.31
C ASP A 248 -4.27 -2.41 11.60
N ASN A 249 -5.42 -2.59 12.25
CA ASN A 249 -6.54 -3.39 11.77
C ASN A 249 -7.79 -2.57 11.42
N LYS A 250 -7.68 -1.25 11.29
CA LYS A 250 -8.81 -0.35 11.01
C LYS A 250 -9.63 -0.77 9.78
N ASP A 251 -8.97 -1.18 8.72
CA ASP A 251 -9.62 -1.63 7.49
C ASP A 251 -10.35 -2.97 7.62
N ILE A 252 -9.99 -3.81 8.59
CA ILE A 252 -10.74 -5.02 8.96
C ILE A 252 -11.97 -4.66 9.78
N LEU A 253 -11.79 -3.83 10.80
CA LEU A 253 -12.83 -3.46 11.77
C LEU A 253 -13.82 -2.42 11.24
N ALA A 254 -13.55 -1.82 10.07
CA ALA A 254 -14.41 -0.84 9.44
C ALA A 254 -15.81 -1.38 9.08
N PHE A 255 -15.98 -2.70 8.99
CA PHE A 255 -17.20 -3.35 8.52
C PHE A 255 -17.77 -4.35 9.54
N PRO A 256 -19.11 -4.55 9.55
CA PRO A 256 -19.79 -5.43 10.51
C PRO A 256 -19.34 -6.88 10.52
N ASN A 257 -18.76 -7.38 9.42
CA ASN A 257 -18.23 -8.74 9.30
C ASN A 257 -16.79 -8.89 9.80
N GLY A 258 -16.15 -7.82 10.26
CA GLY A 258 -14.80 -7.82 10.80
C GLY A 258 -14.76 -7.85 12.32
N HIS A 259 -13.95 -8.73 12.90
CA HIS A 259 -13.82 -8.92 14.34
C HIS A 259 -12.36 -8.97 14.75
N TYR A 260 -12.10 -8.55 15.97
CA TYR A 260 -10.82 -8.63 16.64
C TYR A 260 -10.93 -9.50 17.89
N ARG A 261 -9.96 -10.37 18.10
CA ARG A 261 -9.87 -11.21 19.30
C ARG A 261 -8.45 -11.20 19.85
N SER A 262 -8.34 -11.02 21.17
CA SER A 262 -7.07 -11.14 21.88
C SER A 262 -6.82 -12.56 22.33
N VAL A 263 -5.56 -13.01 22.26
CA VAL A 263 -5.12 -14.33 22.72
C VAL A 263 -4.13 -14.15 23.86
N ALA A 264 -4.51 -14.61 25.02
CA ALA A 264 -3.67 -14.51 26.23
C ALA A 264 -2.36 -15.29 26.08
N CYS A 265 -1.25 -14.72 26.57
CA CYS A 265 0.09 -15.26 26.49
C CYS A 265 0.53 -15.57 25.04
N GLY A 266 -0.05 -14.85 24.09
CA GLY A 266 0.26 -14.98 22.66
C GLY A 266 1.24 -13.94 22.18
N ASN A 267 2.16 -14.34 21.31
CA ASN A 267 3.05 -13.45 20.57
C ASN A 267 2.92 -13.73 19.06
N HIS A 268 3.64 -12.98 18.23
CA HIS A 268 3.57 -13.07 16.77
C HIS A 268 3.66 -14.51 16.20
N GLY A 269 4.48 -15.36 16.79
CA GLY A 269 4.79 -16.69 16.27
C GLY A 269 4.00 -17.85 16.88
N ASN A 270 3.24 -17.63 17.96
CA ASN A 270 2.68 -18.73 18.75
C ASN A 270 1.15 -18.71 18.96
N LEU A 271 0.44 -17.75 18.39
CA LEU A 271 -1.01 -17.54 18.60
C LEU A 271 -1.88 -18.78 18.37
N PHE A 272 -1.51 -19.57 17.38
CA PHE A 272 -2.25 -20.77 16.95
C PHE A 272 -1.72 -22.06 17.58
N ARG A 273 -0.69 -21.97 18.43
CA ARG A 273 -0.08 -23.12 19.08
C ARG A 273 -0.81 -23.46 20.35
N LEU A 274 -1.05 -24.76 20.55
CA LEU A 274 -1.80 -25.32 21.67
C LEU A 274 -0.95 -26.26 22.55
N GLU A 275 0.36 -26.30 22.34
CA GLU A 275 1.27 -27.07 23.18
C GLU A 275 1.33 -26.45 24.60
N PRO A 276 1.26 -27.26 25.69
CA PRO A 276 1.24 -26.76 27.06
C PRO A 276 2.45 -25.88 27.44
N GLU A 277 3.60 -26.11 26.79
CA GLU A 277 4.83 -25.33 27.00
C GLU A 277 4.69 -23.89 26.44
N ILE A 278 3.73 -23.65 25.55
CA ILE A 278 3.51 -22.39 24.83
C ILE A 278 2.21 -21.71 25.29
N ALA A 279 1.16 -22.49 25.46
CA ALA A 279 -0.14 -22.02 25.91
C ALA A 279 -0.37 -22.51 27.35
N PRO A 280 -0.34 -21.63 28.36
CA PRO A 280 -0.58 -22.04 29.75
C PRO A 280 -1.93 -22.72 29.96
N ASP A 281 -2.96 -22.32 29.20
CA ASP A 281 -4.27 -22.98 29.13
C ASP A 281 -4.60 -23.25 27.65
N PRO A 282 -4.21 -24.45 27.13
CA PRO A 282 -4.48 -24.83 25.74
C PRO A 282 -5.96 -24.94 25.40
N ASP A 283 -6.78 -25.32 26.38
CA ASP A 283 -8.21 -25.53 26.16
C ASP A 283 -8.97 -24.20 26.07
N ALA A 284 -8.70 -23.26 26.97
CA ALA A 284 -9.24 -21.92 26.89
C ALA A 284 -8.81 -21.21 25.58
N ARG A 285 -7.52 -21.33 25.21
CA ARG A 285 -7.04 -20.80 23.92
C ARG A 285 -7.78 -21.44 22.74
N TYR A 286 -7.93 -22.75 22.75
CA TYR A 286 -8.65 -23.46 21.69
C TYR A 286 -10.11 -23.02 21.58
N LEU A 287 -10.81 -22.81 22.68
CA LEU A 287 -12.21 -22.36 22.66
C LEU A 287 -12.37 -21.02 21.94
N ILE A 288 -11.47 -20.06 22.17
CA ILE A 288 -11.47 -18.77 21.49
C ILE A 288 -11.25 -18.96 19.98
N LEU A 289 -10.28 -19.79 19.58
CA LEU A 289 -10.00 -20.09 18.18
C LEU A 289 -11.14 -20.86 17.50
N ARG A 290 -11.70 -21.85 18.20
CA ARG A 290 -12.82 -22.67 17.77
C ARG A 290 -14.05 -21.84 17.43
N GLU A 291 -14.37 -20.84 18.25
CA GLU A 291 -15.49 -19.94 18.03
C GLU A 291 -15.40 -19.25 16.64
N SER A 292 -14.23 -18.76 16.25
CA SER A 292 -14.05 -18.14 14.95
C SER A 292 -14.27 -19.09 13.77
N PHE A 293 -14.07 -20.39 13.99
CA PHE A 293 -14.21 -21.43 12.97
C PHE A 293 -15.64 -21.93 12.85
N PHE A 294 -16.39 -22.01 13.95
CA PHE A 294 -17.70 -22.67 14.01
C PHE A 294 -18.88 -21.73 14.27
N SER A 295 -18.70 -20.60 14.95
CA SER A 295 -19.81 -19.73 15.35
C SER A 295 -20.37 -18.91 14.20
N GLU A 296 -21.65 -18.56 14.28
CA GLU A 296 -22.24 -17.56 13.39
C GLU A 296 -21.73 -16.15 13.72
N LEU A 297 -21.80 -15.26 12.74
CA LEU A 297 -21.39 -13.87 12.90
C LEU A 297 -22.12 -13.17 14.06
N SER A 298 -23.42 -13.41 14.17
CA SER A 298 -24.28 -12.82 15.20
C SER A 298 -23.99 -13.29 16.64
N ALA A 299 -23.29 -14.42 16.77
CA ALA A 299 -22.97 -15.04 18.06
C ALA A 299 -21.54 -14.74 18.53
N MET A 300 -20.73 -14.04 17.71
CA MET A 300 -19.35 -13.72 18.08
C MET A 300 -19.27 -12.44 18.89
N ASP A 301 -18.74 -12.55 20.11
CA ASP A 301 -18.30 -11.39 20.87
C ASP A 301 -17.00 -10.84 20.27
N THR A 302 -16.84 -9.53 20.30
CA THR A 302 -15.61 -8.85 19.90
C THR A 302 -14.99 -8.16 21.11
N ASP A 303 -13.70 -8.33 21.30
CA ASP A 303 -12.95 -7.63 22.36
C ASP A 303 -12.83 -6.13 22.11
N ASP A 304 -13.12 -5.70 20.89
CA ASP A 304 -13.00 -4.29 20.49
C ASP A 304 -14.29 -3.78 19.80
N ASN A 305 -15.06 -3.01 20.54
CA ASN A 305 -16.23 -2.29 20.03
C ASN A 305 -15.88 -1.02 19.23
N ARG A 306 -14.62 -0.85 18.80
CA ARG A 306 -14.13 0.33 18.10
C ARG A 306 -14.52 0.34 16.62
N ARG A 307 -15.76 0.00 16.30
CA ARG A 307 -16.28 0.32 14.96
C ARG A 307 -16.21 1.83 14.79
N PRO A 308 -15.65 2.34 13.71
CA PRO A 308 -15.74 3.75 13.42
C PRO A 308 -17.22 4.14 13.47
N LYS A 309 -17.58 5.08 14.36
CA LYS A 309 -18.89 5.73 14.31
C LYS A 309 -19.01 6.35 12.92
N GLU A 310 -20.24 6.48 12.40
CA GLU A 310 -20.45 7.21 11.15
C GLU A 310 -19.69 8.53 11.21
N SER A 311 -18.73 8.66 10.30
CA SER A 311 -17.88 9.84 10.29
C SER A 311 -18.66 11.03 9.75
N PRO A 312 -18.68 12.18 10.43
CA PRO A 312 -19.27 13.40 9.88
C PRO A 312 -18.47 13.93 8.69
N ILE A 313 -17.25 13.44 8.47
CA ILE A 313 -16.34 13.93 7.44
C ILE A 313 -16.81 13.47 6.06
N LYS A 314 -17.11 14.45 5.20
CA LYS A 314 -17.54 14.25 3.80
C LYS A 314 -16.45 14.54 2.80
N GLN A 315 -15.46 15.36 3.18
CA GLN A 315 -14.36 15.75 2.34
C GLN A 315 -13.04 15.70 3.11
N ILE A 316 -11.99 15.26 2.43
CA ILE A 316 -10.63 15.31 2.93
C ILE A 316 -9.78 16.09 1.93
N VAL A 317 -9.11 17.12 2.39
CA VAL A 317 -8.15 17.86 1.58
C VAL A 317 -6.74 17.53 2.08
N MET A 318 -5.99 16.82 1.26
CA MET A 318 -4.58 16.50 1.55
C MET A 318 -3.67 17.62 1.04
N ILE A 319 -2.62 17.95 1.80
CA ILE A 319 -1.64 18.96 1.42
C ILE A 319 -0.27 18.28 1.38
N LEU A 320 0.33 18.18 0.19
CA LEU A 320 1.67 17.62 0.00
C LEU A 320 2.67 18.74 -0.28
N HIS A 321 3.56 18.98 0.66
CA HIS A 321 4.61 20.00 0.52
C HIS A 321 5.77 19.55 -0.40
N GLY A 322 6.63 20.50 -0.79
CA GLY A 322 7.83 20.26 -1.58
C GLY A 322 9.06 19.89 -0.75
N ILE A 323 10.23 19.98 -1.39
CA ILE A 323 11.53 19.90 -0.74
C ILE A 323 11.74 21.13 0.16
N ARG A 324 12.44 20.95 1.28
CA ARG A 324 12.74 22.00 2.29
C ARG A 324 11.52 22.58 2.99
N ALA A 325 10.36 21.93 2.85
CA ALA A 325 9.16 22.32 3.58
C ALA A 325 8.97 21.36 4.77
N ASP A 326 8.63 21.90 5.91
CA ASP A 326 8.20 21.13 7.08
C ASP A 326 6.69 21.33 7.29
N ARG A 327 6.06 20.54 8.17
CA ARG A 327 4.63 20.73 8.56
C ARG A 327 4.33 22.16 9.03
N VAL A 328 5.35 22.91 9.41
CA VAL A 328 5.30 24.25 9.97
C VAL A 328 5.51 25.34 8.91
N ASP A 329 5.73 24.98 7.63
CA ASP A 329 5.82 25.99 6.58
C ASP A 329 4.54 26.85 6.55
N ASP A 330 4.72 28.15 6.56
CA ASP A 330 3.65 29.14 6.67
C ASP A 330 2.50 28.86 5.70
N TRP A 331 2.79 28.46 4.46
CA TRP A 331 1.75 28.25 3.46
C TRP A 331 0.88 26.99 3.73
N VAL A 332 1.44 25.90 4.25
CA VAL A 332 0.68 24.68 4.62
C VAL A 332 -0.31 25.00 5.73
N GLY A 333 0.18 25.69 6.77
CA GLY A 333 -0.66 26.14 7.87
C GLY A 333 -1.70 27.17 7.45
N GLN A 334 -1.36 28.10 6.55
CA GLN A 334 -2.29 29.11 6.02
C GLN A 334 -3.39 28.46 5.18
N ILE A 335 -3.06 27.58 4.24
CA ILE A 335 -4.05 26.83 3.45
C ILE A 335 -4.92 25.96 4.36
N GLY A 336 -4.34 25.27 5.34
CA GLY A 336 -5.10 24.50 6.32
C GLY A 336 -6.12 25.36 7.08
N LYS A 337 -5.73 26.56 7.53
CA LYS A 337 -6.63 27.52 8.16
C LYS A 337 -7.72 28.02 7.20
N ALA A 338 -7.37 28.29 5.93
CA ALA A 338 -8.33 28.73 4.92
C ALA A 338 -9.38 27.64 4.64
N ILE A 339 -8.98 26.37 4.57
CA ILE A 339 -9.88 25.23 4.43
C ILE A 339 -10.79 25.13 5.66
N ALA A 340 -10.22 25.16 6.87
CA ALA A 340 -10.99 25.08 8.12
C ALA A 340 -11.98 26.23 8.28
N LYS A 341 -11.61 27.44 7.84
CA LYS A 341 -12.52 28.60 7.85
C LYS A 341 -13.72 28.40 6.91
N ARG A 342 -13.52 27.65 5.81
CA ARG A 342 -14.57 27.42 4.82
C ARG A 342 -15.55 26.34 5.28
N ASP A 343 -15.05 25.22 5.78
CA ASP A 343 -15.83 24.16 6.41
C ASP A 343 -14.96 23.33 7.35
N SER A 344 -15.17 23.50 8.65
CA SER A 344 -14.50 22.70 9.68
C SER A 344 -15.37 21.54 10.20
N SER A 345 -16.63 21.49 9.83
CA SER A 345 -17.57 20.52 10.38
C SER A 345 -17.59 19.20 9.61
N THR A 346 -17.38 19.25 8.30
CA THR A 346 -17.42 18.08 7.41
C THR A 346 -16.16 17.90 6.57
N THR A 347 -15.17 18.80 6.70
CA THR A 347 -13.90 18.74 5.99
C THR A 347 -12.73 18.50 6.93
N LEU A 348 -11.93 17.47 6.62
CA LEU A 348 -10.68 17.16 7.30
C LEU A 348 -9.49 17.62 6.45
N VAL A 349 -8.51 18.25 7.09
CA VAL A 349 -7.22 18.59 6.47
C VAL A 349 -6.17 17.61 6.94
N SER A 350 -5.47 16.97 6.00
CA SER A 350 -4.30 16.14 6.28
C SER A 350 -3.07 16.69 5.57
N ALA A 351 -2.01 16.89 6.31
CA ALA A 351 -0.72 17.36 5.79
C ALA A 351 0.39 16.40 6.28
N PRO A 352 0.60 15.26 5.61
CA PRO A 352 1.60 14.29 6.02
C PRO A 352 2.99 14.91 5.93
N GLY A 353 3.71 14.93 7.05
CA GLY A 353 5.09 15.38 7.12
C GLY A 353 6.05 14.24 6.81
N TYR A 354 7.01 14.49 5.93
CA TYR A 354 8.07 13.53 5.61
C TYR A 354 9.48 14.10 5.84
N GLY A 355 9.56 15.19 6.63
CA GLY A 355 10.81 15.82 7.06
C GLY A 355 11.53 16.59 5.97
N TYR A 356 12.72 17.11 6.33
CA TYR A 356 13.55 17.92 5.44
C TYR A 356 14.14 17.08 4.30
N PHE A 357 13.96 17.57 3.06
CA PHE A 357 14.39 16.90 1.86
C PHE A 357 15.17 17.87 0.95
N THR A 358 16.40 17.53 0.57
CA THR A 358 17.28 18.43 -0.21
C THR A 358 17.08 18.26 -1.72
N ALA A 359 17.41 19.30 -2.51
CA ALA A 359 17.39 19.22 -3.97
C ALA A 359 18.33 18.13 -4.53
N LEU A 360 19.46 17.86 -3.86
CA LEU A 360 20.37 16.78 -4.25
C LEU A 360 19.74 15.40 -4.06
N ARG A 361 19.02 15.19 -2.95
CA ARG A 361 18.26 13.95 -2.73
C ARG A 361 17.15 13.78 -3.75
N PHE A 362 16.48 14.87 -4.13
CA PHE A 362 15.46 14.82 -5.18
C PHE A 362 16.03 14.38 -6.53
N ALA A 363 17.27 14.76 -6.87
CA ALA A 363 17.91 14.31 -8.10
C ALA A 363 18.15 12.79 -8.14
N LEU A 364 18.25 12.13 -6.99
CA LEU A 364 18.46 10.68 -6.88
C LEU A 364 17.11 9.92 -6.91
N PRO A 365 16.87 9.02 -7.89
CA PRO A 365 15.61 8.31 -8.04
C PRO A 365 15.13 7.55 -6.79
N ALA A 366 16.05 6.89 -6.09
CA ALA A 366 15.73 6.16 -4.87
C ALA A 366 15.26 7.09 -3.74
N GLU A 367 15.96 8.22 -3.57
CA GLU A 367 15.65 9.19 -2.51
C GLU A 367 14.33 9.92 -2.76
N ARG A 368 14.03 10.36 -3.99
CA ARG A 368 12.75 11.03 -4.27
C ARG A 368 11.53 10.11 -4.14
N ARG A 369 11.72 8.78 -4.26
CA ARG A 369 10.66 7.77 -4.05
C ARG A 369 10.46 7.40 -2.59
N ARG A 370 11.41 7.71 -1.72
CA ARG A 370 11.46 7.27 -0.33
C ARG A 370 10.21 7.62 0.49
N ASN A 371 9.62 8.77 0.21
CA ASN A 371 8.47 9.28 0.97
C ASN A 371 7.10 8.90 0.38
N ILE A 372 7.07 8.23 -0.78
CA ILE A 372 5.83 7.77 -1.42
C ILE A 372 5.04 6.82 -0.50
N PRO A 373 5.67 5.83 0.16
CA PRO A 373 4.96 4.94 1.08
C PRO A 373 4.25 5.68 2.22
N THR A 374 4.87 6.72 2.80
CA THR A 374 4.25 7.53 3.86
C THR A 374 2.97 8.23 3.38
N PHE A 375 2.99 8.81 2.19
CA PHE A 375 1.80 9.42 1.60
C PHE A 375 0.68 8.41 1.34
N ARG A 376 1.02 7.24 0.82
CA ARG A 376 0.04 6.17 0.53
C ARG A 376 -0.56 5.57 1.79
N ASP A 377 0.26 5.38 2.82
CA ASP A 377 -0.22 4.91 4.11
C ASP A 377 -1.21 5.89 4.72
N GLU A 378 -0.88 7.18 4.73
CA GLU A 378 -1.78 8.23 5.19
C GLU A 378 -3.12 8.23 4.42
N TYR A 379 -3.06 8.14 3.08
CA TYR A 379 -4.27 8.04 2.26
C TYR A 379 -5.13 6.84 2.65
N THR A 380 -4.53 5.67 2.85
CA THR A 380 -5.28 4.45 3.19
C THR A 380 -5.82 4.46 4.61
N GLU A 381 -5.13 5.10 5.57
CA GLU A 381 -5.65 5.31 6.92
C GLU A 381 -6.89 6.22 6.92
N LEU A 382 -6.79 7.35 6.22
CA LEU A 382 -7.91 8.27 6.07
C LEU A 382 -9.10 7.62 5.35
N LEU A 383 -8.84 6.79 4.34
CA LEU A 383 -9.88 6.04 3.64
C LEU A 383 -10.54 4.99 4.55
N ALA A 384 -9.78 4.34 5.44
CA ALA A 384 -10.33 3.38 6.39
C ALA A 384 -11.20 4.06 7.46
N GLU A 385 -10.78 5.24 7.94
CA GLU A 385 -11.54 6.01 8.94
C GLU A 385 -12.76 6.71 8.34
N HIS A 386 -12.67 7.17 7.09
CA HIS A 386 -13.69 7.97 6.40
C HIS A 386 -14.00 7.41 5.02
N PRO A 387 -14.56 6.21 4.90
CA PRO A 387 -14.70 5.50 3.61
C PRO A 387 -15.65 6.18 2.63
N GLU A 388 -16.47 7.14 3.08
CA GLU A 388 -17.38 7.93 2.26
C GLU A 388 -16.84 9.29 1.85
N ALA A 389 -15.75 9.73 2.46
CA ALA A 389 -15.20 11.04 2.17
C ALA A 389 -14.64 11.13 0.75
N LYS A 390 -14.86 12.27 0.11
CA LYS A 390 -14.23 12.62 -1.16
C LYS A 390 -12.86 13.21 -0.88
N PHE A 391 -11.87 12.78 -1.63
CA PHE A 391 -10.52 13.29 -1.49
C PHE A 391 -10.23 14.36 -2.52
N SER A 392 -9.63 15.46 -2.09
CA SER A 392 -8.98 16.47 -2.92
C SER A 392 -7.54 16.67 -2.43
N ILE A 393 -6.67 17.21 -3.27
CA ILE A 393 -5.27 17.38 -2.91
C ILE A 393 -4.68 18.66 -3.47
N ILE A 394 -3.86 19.34 -2.67
CA ILE A 394 -3.01 20.45 -3.07
C ILE A 394 -1.56 20.00 -2.93
N ALA A 395 -0.88 19.81 -4.06
CA ALA A 395 0.47 19.28 -4.10
C ALA A 395 1.46 20.29 -4.68
N HIS A 396 2.62 20.44 -4.05
CA HIS A 396 3.69 21.33 -4.48
C HIS A 396 4.99 20.59 -4.73
N SER A 397 5.66 20.91 -5.84
CA SER A 397 7.03 20.45 -6.12
C SER A 397 7.16 18.90 -6.04
N ASN A 398 8.02 18.37 -5.15
CA ASN A 398 8.15 16.93 -4.90
C ASN A 398 6.83 16.26 -4.52
N GLY A 399 5.91 16.96 -3.85
CA GLY A 399 4.57 16.44 -3.55
C GLY A 399 3.79 16.04 -4.80
N THR A 400 3.96 16.78 -5.91
CA THR A 400 3.32 16.45 -7.19
C THR A 400 3.89 15.16 -7.81
N TYR A 401 5.20 14.95 -7.67
CA TYR A 401 5.87 13.71 -8.08
C TYR A 401 5.36 12.50 -7.27
N MET A 402 5.27 12.65 -5.93
CA MET A 402 4.75 11.61 -5.06
C MET A 402 3.31 11.24 -5.44
N LEU A 403 2.46 12.23 -5.69
CA LEU A 403 1.08 12.05 -6.15
C LEU A 403 1.04 11.30 -7.49
N GLY A 404 1.74 11.80 -8.50
CA GLY A 404 1.73 11.21 -9.84
C GLY A 404 2.22 9.75 -9.85
N ARG A 405 3.29 9.46 -9.10
CA ARG A 405 3.78 8.08 -8.96
C ARG A 405 2.79 7.18 -8.23
N SER A 406 2.11 7.71 -7.22
CA SER A 406 1.10 6.94 -6.47
C SER A 406 -0.11 6.60 -7.32
N LEU A 407 -0.66 7.55 -8.08
CA LEU A 407 -1.78 7.33 -8.99
C LEU A 407 -1.49 6.22 -10.01
N ARG A 408 -0.31 6.25 -10.66
CA ARG A 408 0.06 5.22 -11.65
C ARG A 408 0.25 3.82 -11.07
N LYS A 409 0.56 3.70 -9.78
CA LYS A 409 0.83 2.40 -9.12
C LYS A 409 -0.33 1.90 -8.27
N THR A 410 -1.30 2.77 -8.03
CA THR A 410 -2.44 2.49 -7.16
C THR A 410 -3.75 2.82 -7.90
N PRO A 411 -4.24 1.92 -8.78
CA PRO A 411 -5.46 2.16 -9.56
C PRO A 411 -6.69 2.48 -8.71
N GLY A 412 -6.67 2.05 -7.46
CA GLY A 412 -7.71 2.34 -6.50
C GLY A 412 -7.65 3.74 -5.87
N MET A 413 -6.56 4.50 -5.95
CA MET A 413 -6.45 5.84 -5.37
C MET A 413 -7.27 6.85 -6.18
N ARG A 414 -8.06 7.70 -5.50
CA ARG A 414 -8.99 8.65 -6.16
C ARG A 414 -8.91 10.02 -5.55
N PHE A 415 -8.95 11.05 -6.42
CA PHE A 415 -9.09 12.44 -6.04
C PHE A 415 -10.11 13.14 -6.94
N GLU A 416 -11.06 13.87 -6.33
CA GLU A 416 -12.04 14.65 -7.08
C GLU A 416 -11.39 15.89 -7.72
N ASN A 417 -10.55 16.60 -6.95
CA ASN A 417 -9.86 17.79 -7.42
C ASN A 417 -8.38 17.74 -7.02
N ILE A 418 -7.51 17.99 -7.98
CA ILE A 418 -6.06 18.04 -7.80
C ILE A 418 -5.55 19.43 -8.17
N VAL A 419 -4.88 20.08 -7.24
CA VAL A 419 -4.13 21.31 -7.47
C VAL A 419 -2.64 20.96 -7.51
N LEU A 420 -1.98 21.31 -8.59
CA LEU A 420 -0.54 21.17 -8.78
C LEU A 420 0.10 22.56 -8.76
N ALA A 421 1.10 22.80 -7.92
CA ALA A 421 1.87 24.03 -7.88
C ALA A 421 3.35 23.69 -8.12
N GLY A 422 3.96 24.28 -9.15
CA GLY A 422 5.34 23.97 -9.53
C GLY A 422 5.58 22.48 -9.71
N SER A 423 4.78 21.82 -10.55
CA SER A 423 4.78 20.37 -10.72
C SER A 423 6.08 19.83 -11.31
N ALA A 424 6.66 18.82 -10.66
CA ALA A 424 7.85 18.12 -11.12
C ALA A 424 7.54 16.93 -12.05
N LEU A 425 6.29 16.76 -12.49
CA LEU A 425 5.91 15.73 -13.45
C LEU A 425 6.32 16.10 -14.86
N PRO A 426 6.55 15.13 -15.76
CA PRO A 426 6.88 15.40 -17.16
C PRO A 426 5.67 15.98 -17.91
N GLU A 427 5.91 16.70 -19.01
CA GLU A 427 4.86 17.33 -19.84
C GLU A 427 3.89 16.31 -20.45
N ASP A 428 4.38 15.10 -20.71
CA ASP A 428 3.64 13.97 -21.26
C ASP A 428 3.07 13.04 -20.20
N TYR A 429 2.92 13.52 -18.94
CA TYR A 429 2.22 12.76 -17.92
C TYR A 429 0.74 12.62 -18.31
N ASP A 430 0.32 11.38 -18.48
CA ASP A 430 -1.00 11.05 -19.02
C ASP A 430 -2.10 11.25 -17.97
N TRP A 431 -2.62 12.48 -17.92
CA TRP A 431 -3.76 12.82 -17.09
C TRP A 431 -5.08 12.31 -17.67
N GLU A 432 -5.16 12.17 -19.01
CA GLU A 432 -6.37 11.71 -19.69
C GLU A 432 -6.71 10.27 -19.30
N GLU A 433 -5.70 9.38 -19.28
CA GLU A 433 -5.87 8.00 -18.82
C GLU A 433 -6.46 7.94 -17.41
N LEU A 434 -6.05 8.83 -16.50
CA LEU A 434 -6.49 8.86 -15.10
C LEU A 434 -7.89 9.50 -14.93
N MET A 435 -8.28 10.37 -15.84
CA MET A 435 -9.57 11.07 -15.83
C MET A 435 -10.67 10.30 -16.56
N ASP A 436 -10.31 9.47 -17.51
CA ASP A 436 -11.27 8.66 -18.24
C ASP A 436 -11.68 7.44 -17.41
N LEU A 437 -12.87 6.94 -17.70
CA LEU A 437 -13.31 5.64 -17.20
C LEU A 437 -12.56 4.57 -17.98
N ASP A 438 -11.67 3.86 -17.29
CA ASP A 438 -11.00 2.70 -17.87
C ASP A 438 -11.96 1.51 -18.07
N ALA A 439 -11.45 0.39 -18.61
CA ALA A 439 -12.21 -0.85 -18.80
C ALA A 439 -12.75 -1.42 -17.46
N SER A 440 -12.21 -1.01 -16.32
CA SER A 440 -12.69 -1.35 -14.98
C SER A 440 -13.75 -0.37 -14.45
N HIS A 441 -14.13 0.63 -15.22
CA HIS A 441 -15.05 1.72 -14.85
C HIS A 441 -14.59 2.54 -13.63
N LEU A 442 -13.28 2.68 -13.45
CA LEU A 442 -12.65 3.39 -12.35
C LEU A 442 -11.99 4.69 -12.83
N ARG A 443 -12.64 5.80 -12.61
CA ARG A 443 -12.04 7.13 -12.73
C ARG A 443 -11.21 7.43 -11.49
N GLN A 444 -9.92 7.70 -11.66
CA GLN A 444 -9.02 8.03 -10.54
C GLN A 444 -9.02 9.53 -10.23
N VAL A 445 -9.16 10.37 -11.23
CA VAL A 445 -9.02 11.82 -11.11
C VAL A 445 -10.25 12.53 -11.68
N GLY A 446 -10.84 13.41 -10.89
CA GLY A 446 -11.94 14.24 -11.32
C GLY A 446 -11.47 15.39 -12.20
N ARG A 447 -10.73 16.34 -11.61
CA ARG A 447 -10.22 17.55 -12.28
C ARG A 447 -8.81 17.86 -11.81
N VAL A 448 -8.01 18.45 -12.69
CA VAL A 448 -6.63 18.89 -12.38
C VAL A 448 -6.49 20.36 -12.75
N MET A 449 -5.93 21.13 -11.86
CA MET A 449 -5.49 22.51 -12.10
C MET A 449 -3.98 22.60 -11.90
N ASN A 450 -3.26 23.13 -12.89
CA ASN A 450 -1.81 23.29 -12.87
C ASN A 450 -1.43 24.78 -12.74
N GLU A 451 -0.91 25.14 -11.58
CA GLU A 451 -0.44 26.49 -11.25
C GLU A 451 1.03 26.66 -11.62
N ARG A 452 1.36 27.62 -12.46
CA ARG A 452 2.69 27.81 -13.04
C ARG A 452 3.30 29.13 -12.62
N SER A 453 4.63 29.20 -12.53
CA SER A 453 5.37 30.42 -12.19
C SER A 453 6.43 30.75 -13.24
N SER A 454 6.58 32.04 -13.57
CA SER A 454 7.40 32.53 -14.69
C SER A 454 8.92 32.31 -14.49
N ARG A 455 9.37 32.20 -13.24
CA ARG A 455 10.78 32.02 -12.87
C ARG A 455 10.97 30.76 -12.02
N ASP A 456 10.25 29.70 -12.35
CA ASP A 456 10.38 28.40 -11.68
C ASP A 456 11.62 27.65 -12.16
N TRP A 457 12.80 28.09 -11.71
CA TRP A 457 14.06 27.48 -12.13
C TRP A 457 14.24 26.01 -11.69
N PRO A 458 13.77 25.55 -10.50
CA PRO A 458 13.88 24.14 -10.14
C PRO A 458 13.18 23.21 -11.14
N ILE A 459 12.01 23.61 -11.60
CA ILE A 459 11.22 22.80 -12.54
C ILE A 459 11.72 23.00 -13.97
N ALA A 460 11.86 24.25 -14.39
CA ALA A 460 12.24 24.57 -15.76
C ALA A 460 13.65 24.10 -16.13
N LEU A 461 14.61 24.21 -15.22
CA LEU A 461 16.01 23.89 -15.49
C LEU A 461 16.42 22.54 -14.92
N LEU A 462 16.32 22.34 -13.57
CA LEU A 462 16.83 21.14 -12.93
C LEU A 462 16.02 19.89 -13.33
N CYS A 463 14.69 19.91 -13.16
CA CYS A 463 13.88 18.75 -13.50
C CYS A 463 13.94 18.42 -14.99
N ASN A 464 13.95 19.44 -15.86
CA ASN A 464 14.03 19.25 -17.29
C ASN A 464 15.40 18.74 -17.75
N MET A 465 16.49 19.23 -17.16
CA MET A 465 17.84 18.71 -17.40
C MET A 465 17.96 17.24 -17.01
N LEU A 466 17.45 16.87 -15.84
CA LEU A 466 17.46 15.48 -15.39
C LEU A 466 16.59 14.58 -16.28
N ASN A 467 15.46 15.07 -16.79
CA ASN A 467 14.63 14.36 -17.77
C ASN A 467 15.39 14.12 -19.08
N GLY A 468 16.25 15.06 -19.51
CA GLY A 468 17.11 14.93 -20.71
C GLY A 468 18.12 13.77 -20.63
N LEU A 469 18.43 13.25 -19.43
CA LEU A 469 19.37 12.16 -19.26
C LEU A 469 18.86 10.85 -19.88
N PRO A 470 19.75 9.96 -20.37
CA PRO A 470 19.35 8.74 -21.08
C PRO A 470 18.74 7.66 -20.18
N TRP A 471 18.80 7.84 -18.86
CA TRP A 471 18.33 6.82 -17.90
C TRP A 471 16.82 6.82 -17.76
N LYS A 472 16.21 5.63 -17.88
CA LYS A 472 14.76 5.44 -17.75
C LYS A 472 14.21 5.97 -16.42
N SER A 473 15.00 5.87 -15.34
CA SER A 473 14.62 6.35 -14.00
C SER A 473 14.53 7.88 -13.89
N MET A 474 15.05 8.63 -14.86
CA MET A 474 14.98 10.09 -14.92
C MET A 474 13.78 10.59 -15.75
N LYS A 475 13.12 9.70 -16.50
CA LYS A 475 11.96 10.06 -17.34
C LYS A 475 10.66 10.23 -16.56
N ASP A 476 10.67 9.94 -15.27
CA ASP A 476 9.51 10.10 -14.40
C ASP A 476 9.37 11.50 -13.76
N ILE A 477 10.29 12.41 -14.06
CA ILE A 477 10.24 13.84 -13.71
C ILE A 477 10.37 14.70 -14.95
N GLY A 478 9.97 15.97 -14.86
CA GLY A 478 10.06 16.91 -15.97
C GLY A 478 9.56 18.30 -15.59
N ARG A 479 9.12 19.07 -16.57
CA ARG A 479 8.76 20.48 -16.40
C ARG A 479 7.27 20.79 -16.66
N GLY A 480 6.36 19.81 -16.47
CA GLY A 480 4.92 20.03 -16.64
C GLY A 480 4.38 21.19 -15.81
N GLY A 481 4.92 21.42 -14.60
CA GLY A 481 4.59 22.57 -13.76
C GLY A 481 5.13 23.92 -14.25
N TYR A 482 5.99 23.92 -15.27
CA TYR A 482 6.47 25.15 -15.92
C TYR A 482 5.90 25.27 -17.35
N ALA A 483 6.09 24.27 -18.20
CA ALA A 483 5.70 24.32 -19.60
C ALA A 483 4.21 24.04 -19.83
N GLY A 484 3.54 23.39 -18.88
CA GLY A 484 2.20 22.84 -19.02
C GLY A 484 2.22 21.37 -19.37
N PHE A 485 1.07 20.70 -19.25
CA PHE A 485 0.88 19.32 -19.66
C PHE A 485 0.34 19.24 -21.09
N ARG A 486 0.60 18.13 -21.77
CA ARG A 486 0.00 17.86 -23.09
C ARG A 486 -1.47 17.47 -22.92
N GLY A 487 -2.26 17.79 -23.94
CA GLY A 487 -3.72 17.56 -23.88
C GLY A 487 -4.48 18.76 -23.36
N ASP A 488 -5.81 18.66 -23.31
CA ASP A 488 -6.71 19.76 -22.98
C ASP A 488 -7.51 19.54 -21.68
N LYS A 489 -7.31 18.40 -21.02
CA LYS A 489 -8.08 18.05 -19.81
C LYS A 489 -7.53 18.67 -18.52
N VAL A 490 -6.29 19.18 -18.54
CA VAL A 490 -5.70 19.90 -17.41
C VAL A 490 -6.00 21.39 -17.53
N ILE A 491 -6.51 21.97 -16.48
CA ILE A 491 -6.74 23.42 -16.40
C ILE A 491 -5.40 24.10 -16.15
N GLU A 492 -4.83 24.65 -17.21
CA GLU A 492 -3.55 25.36 -17.15
C GLU A 492 -3.76 26.80 -16.71
N VAL A 493 -3.26 27.12 -15.53
CA VAL A 493 -3.32 28.49 -15.00
C VAL A 493 -2.13 29.31 -15.54
N ALA A 494 -2.35 30.60 -15.75
CA ALA A 494 -1.33 31.54 -16.21
C ALA A 494 -0.08 31.55 -15.32
N TYR A 495 1.03 32.01 -15.91
CA TYR A 495 2.26 32.18 -15.15
C TYR A 495 2.11 33.29 -14.10
N HIS A 496 2.23 32.91 -12.82
CA HIS A 496 2.46 33.86 -11.77
C HIS A 496 3.84 34.51 -11.93
N GLN A 497 3.90 35.82 -11.82
CA GLN A 497 5.19 36.52 -11.86
C GLN A 497 5.96 36.25 -10.57
N GLY A 498 6.98 35.40 -10.64
CA GLY A 498 7.79 35.02 -9.48
C GLY A 498 8.46 33.65 -9.57
N ASP A 499 8.94 33.20 -8.41
CA ASP A 499 9.70 31.98 -8.20
C ASP A 499 8.83 30.72 -8.06
N HIS A 500 9.48 29.60 -7.75
CA HIS A 500 8.88 28.27 -7.57
C HIS A 500 7.73 28.20 -6.55
N GLY A 501 7.76 29.02 -5.50
CA GLY A 501 6.74 29.06 -4.46
C GLY A 501 5.62 30.10 -4.70
N ARG A 502 5.68 30.86 -5.80
CA ARG A 502 4.80 32.01 -6.02
C ARG A 502 3.30 31.66 -6.03
N ALA A 503 2.95 30.51 -6.58
CA ALA A 503 1.56 30.05 -6.64
C ALA A 503 0.93 29.79 -5.25
N LEU A 504 1.74 29.58 -4.23
CA LEU A 504 1.31 29.27 -2.86
C LEU A 504 1.18 30.50 -1.96
N LYS A 505 1.49 31.70 -2.47
CA LYS A 505 1.40 32.93 -1.68
C LYS A 505 -0.05 33.29 -1.38
N GLU A 506 -0.24 34.05 -0.31
CA GLU A 506 -1.54 34.37 0.30
C GLU A 506 -2.59 34.86 -0.71
N ASP A 507 -2.18 35.69 -1.68
CA ASP A 507 -3.06 36.23 -2.72
C ASP A 507 -3.64 35.17 -3.69
N ASN A 508 -3.11 33.94 -3.70
CA ASN A 508 -3.58 32.85 -4.53
C ASN A 508 -4.27 31.72 -3.74
N GLN A 509 -4.11 31.70 -2.42
CA GLN A 509 -4.57 30.56 -1.59
C GLN A 509 -6.08 30.35 -1.68
N ASP A 510 -6.88 31.40 -1.71
CA ASP A 510 -8.34 31.31 -1.85
C ASP A 510 -8.76 30.58 -3.12
N ARG A 511 -8.04 30.78 -4.24
CA ARG A 511 -8.31 30.06 -5.49
C ARG A 511 -7.94 28.57 -5.40
N LEU A 512 -6.78 28.25 -4.80
CA LEU A 512 -6.37 26.86 -4.61
C LEU A 512 -7.39 26.10 -3.76
N VAL A 513 -7.83 26.72 -2.67
CA VAL A 513 -8.84 26.17 -1.77
C VAL A 513 -10.19 26.05 -2.48
N ALA A 514 -10.64 27.08 -3.20
CA ALA A 514 -11.89 27.06 -3.95
C ALA A 514 -11.93 25.90 -4.95
N PHE A 515 -10.84 25.68 -5.70
CA PHE A 515 -10.74 24.56 -6.61
C PHE A 515 -10.75 23.20 -5.89
N ALA A 516 -10.08 23.08 -4.75
CA ALA A 516 -10.12 21.85 -3.94
C ALA A 516 -11.54 21.52 -3.44
N PHE A 517 -12.40 22.52 -3.27
CA PHE A 517 -13.82 22.37 -2.95
C PHE A 517 -14.73 22.17 -4.17
N GLY A 518 -14.18 22.13 -5.37
CA GLY A 518 -14.93 21.84 -6.58
C GLY A 518 -15.44 23.07 -7.32
N GLU A 519 -15.05 24.27 -6.95
CA GLU A 519 -15.38 25.49 -7.69
C GLU A 519 -14.54 25.62 -8.96
N ASP A 520 -15.06 26.31 -9.96
CA ASP A 520 -14.29 26.57 -11.16
C ASP A 520 -13.28 27.70 -10.92
N PRO A 521 -12.03 27.54 -11.42
CA PRO A 521 -11.05 28.60 -11.30
C PRO A 521 -11.51 29.81 -12.12
N ARG A 522 -11.37 30.99 -11.54
CA ARG A 522 -11.61 32.23 -12.30
C ARG A 522 -10.65 32.29 -13.48
N THR A 523 -11.15 32.71 -14.65
CA THR A 523 -10.40 32.81 -15.89
C THR A 523 -9.09 33.56 -15.70
N ILE A 524 -7.98 32.97 -16.12
CA ILE A 524 -6.66 33.56 -16.05
C ILE A 524 -6.10 33.59 -17.47
N THR A 525 -5.63 34.76 -17.89
CA THR A 525 -5.00 34.92 -19.19
C THR A 525 -3.61 34.29 -19.19
N LEU A 526 -3.37 33.43 -20.17
CA LEU A 526 -2.06 32.82 -20.37
C LEU A 526 -1.10 33.84 -21.00
N PRO A 527 0.16 33.94 -20.55
CA PRO A 527 1.19 34.66 -21.30
C PRO A 527 1.46 33.97 -22.63
N THR A 528 1.55 34.73 -23.68
CA THR A 528 1.69 34.22 -25.04
C THR A 528 3.14 33.91 -25.43
N ASP A 529 4.12 34.45 -24.71
CA ASP A 529 5.56 34.23 -25.01
C ASP A 529 6.26 33.50 -23.84
N PRO A 530 6.76 32.27 -24.05
CA PRO A 530 7.56 31.54 -23.06
C PRO A 530 8.93 32.20 -22.78
N GLY A 531 9.38 33.19 -23.59
CA GLY A 531 10.56 34.00 -23.36
C GLY A 531 11.90 33.26 -23.36
N LEU A 532 12.95 34.02 -23.00
CA LEU A 532 14.34 33.52 -22.93
C LEU A 532 14.46 32.31 -21.96
N PHE A 533 13.73 32.33 -20.86
CA PHE A 533 13.80 31.30 -19.83
C PHE A 533 13.36 29.93 -20.35
N PHE A 534 12.35 29.86 -21.20
CA PHE A 534 11.91 28.63 -21.86
C PHE A 534 12.97 28.08 -22.83
N ARG A 535 13.66 28.97 -23.57
CA ARG A 535 14.76 28.58 -24.47
C ARG A 535 15.95 28.02 -23.68
N LEU A 536 16.30 28.65 -22.55
CA LEU A 536 17.31 28.12 -21.64
C LEU A 536 16.92 26.73 -21.08
N SER A 537 15.66 26.53 -20.74
CA SER A 537 15.15 25.22 -20.29
C SER A 537 15.38 24.13 -21.35
N ASN A 538 15.07 24.38 -22.61
CA ASN A 538 15.35 23.44 -23.72
C ASN A 538 16.86 23.18 -23.87
N PHE A 539 17.67 24.22 -23.85
CA PHE A 539 19.11 24.10 -23.95
C PHE A 539 19.69 23.19 -22.84
N PHE A 540 19.29 23.39 -21.58
CA PHE A 540 19.76 22.55 -20.47
C PHE A 540 19.29 21.11 -20.58
N HIS A 541 18.10 20.85 -21.12
CA HIS A 541 17.64 19.51 -21.43
C HIS A 541 18.58 18.78 -22.39
N ASP A 542 18.97 19.46 -23.47
CA ASP A 542 19.76 18.85 -24.55
C ASP A 542 21.23 18.62 -24.16
N ILE A 543 21.81 19.52 -23.34
CA ILE A 543 23.20 19.42 -22.91
C ILE A 543 23.40 18.78 -21.53
N GLY A 544 22.31 18.39 -20.84
CA GLY A 544 22.37 17.94 -19.45
C GLY A 544 23.40 16.83 -19.21
N LEU A 545 23.43 15.83 -20.07
CA LEU A 545 24.39 14.73 -19.98
C LEU A 545 25.85 15.26 -20.20
N THR A 546 26.06 16.08 -21.21
CA THR A 546 27.37 16.66 -21.50
C THR A 546 27.90 17.53 -20.36
N LEU A 547 27.00 18.30 -19.74
CA LEU A 547 27.33 19.14 -18.58
C LEU A 547 27.72 18.28 -17.37
N ILE A 548 26.96 17.23 -17.07
CA ILE A 548 27.27 16.30 -15.97
C ILE A 548 28.62 15.62 -16.23
N LEU A 549 28.82 15.06 -17.42
CA LEU A 549 30.08 14.41 -17.77
C LEU A 549 31.26 15.40 -17.73
N GLY A 550 31.06 16.64 -18.15
CA GLY A 550 32.08 17.71 -18.05
C GLY A 550 32.44 18.03 -16.61
N ILE A 551 31.45 18.21 -15.73
CA ILE A 551 31.67 18.43 -14.29
C ILE A 551 32.43 17.24 -13.67
N LEU A 552 32.04 16.02 -14.00
CA LEU A 552 32.71 14.81 -13.54
C LEU A 552 34.15 14.71 -14.01
N ALA A 553 34.41 15.04 -15.29
CA ALA A 553 35.77 15.08 -15.84
C ALA A 553 36.64 16.12 -15.12
N VAL A 554 36.10 17.31 -14.83
CA VAL A 554 36.80 18.34 -14.05
C VAL A 554 37.09 17.86 -12.63
N ILE A 555 36.12 17.25 -11.94
CA ILE A 555 36.31 16.67 -10.59
C ILE A 555 37.42 15.60 -10.63
N LEU A 556 37.39 14.70 -11.60
CA LEU A 556 38.39 13.66 -11.75
C LEU A 556 39.78 14.24 -12.07
N LEU A 557 39.87 15.28 -12.92
CA LEU A 557 41.11 15.98 -13.21
C LEU A 557 41.68 16.67 -11.96
N ILE A 558 40.86 17.37 -11.20
CA ILE A 558 41.26 17.99 -9.93
C ILE A 558 41.72 16.92 -8.93
N SER A 559 40.96 15.83 -8.82
CA SER A 559 41.30 14.71 -7.92
C SER A 559 42.59 14.01 -8.36
N PHE A 560 42.78 13.80 -9.67
CA PHE A 560 44.02 13.25 -10.24
C PHE A 560 45.23 14.16 -10.01
N TRP A 561 45.07 15.45 -10.23
CA TRP A 561 46.13 16.45 -9.98
C TRP A 561 46.50 16.48 -8.48
N GLY A 562 45.50 16.46 -7.61
CA GLY A 562 45.69 16.36 -6.17
C GLY A 562 46.33 15.03 -5.71
N TRP A 563 46.03 13.91 -6.39
CA TRP A 563 46.65 12.59 -6.14
C TRP A 563 48.11 12.55 -6.49
N VAL A 564 48.50 13.21 -7.60
CA VAL A 564 49.91 13.34 -8.04
C VAL A 564 50.73 14.10 -6.99
N PHE A 565 50.14 15.07 -6.30
CA PHE A 565 50.86 15.94 -5.34
C PHE A 565 50.59 15.61 -3.87
N HIS A 566 49.55 14.85 -3.55
CA HIS A 566 49.24 14.46 -2.17
C HIS A 566 48.50 13.09 -2.08
N PRO A 567 49.04 12.07 -1.38
CA PRO A 567 48.46 10.73 -1.33
C PRO A 567 47.09 10.67 -0.61
N VAL A 568 46.74 11.68 0.20
CA VAL A 568 45.41 11.76 0.87
C VAL A 568 44.26 11.91 -0.12
N ASN A 569 44.54 12.44 -1.33
CA ASN A 569 43.49 12.68 -2.34
C ASN A 569 43.09 11.41 -3.13
N ALA A 570 43.83 10.32 -3.02
CA ALA A 570 43.44 9.02 -3.57
C ALA A 570 42.13 8.51 -2.93
N ILE A 571 41.93 8.77 -1.65
CA ILE A 571 40.71 8.39 -0.91
C ILE A 571 39.51 9.18 -1.44
N VAL A 572 39.68 10.49 -1.71
CA VAL A 572 38.60 11.34 -2.27
C VAL A 572 38.21 10.87 -3.66
N THR A 573 39.18 10.48 -4.50
CA THR A 573 38.92 9.96 -5.85
C THR A 573 38.17 8.64 -5.80
N VAL A 574 38.53 7.72 -4.90
CA VAL A 574 37.84 6.45 -4.70
C VAL A 574 36.42 6.68 -4.18
N VAL A 575 36.20 7.59 -3.23
CA VAL A 575 34.87 7.94 -2.73
C VAL A 575 34.00 8.55 -3.83
N VAL A 576 34.54 9.43 -4.66
CA VAL A 576 33.83 10.01 -5.82
C VAL A 576 33.45 8.92 -6.82
N LEU A 577 34.36 8.00 -7.13
CA LEU A 577 34.07 6.86 -8.03
C LEU A 577 33.02 5.92 -7.45
N ILE A 578 33.05 5.64 -6.15
CA ILE A 578 32.02 4.82 -5.48
C ILE A 578 30.67 5.53 -5.52
N VAL A 579 30.61 6.83 -5.25
CA VAL A 579 29.37 7.61 -5.33
C VAL A 579 28.83 7.63 -6.77
N LEU A 580 29.70 7.77 -7.76
CA LEU A 580 29.32 7.68 -9.17
C LEU A 580 28.79 6.30 -9.56
N LEU A 581 29.45 5.23 -9.13
CA LEU A 581 28.99 3.85 -9.33
C LEU A 581 27.64 3.61 -8.65
N LEU A 582 27.42 4.16 -7.46
CA LEU A 582 26.14 4.07 -6.75
C LEU A 582 25.05 4.87 -7.47
N ILE A 583 25.35 6.05 -8.02
CA ILE A 583 24.41 6.84 -8.82
C ILE A 583 24.05 6.08 -10.11
N VAL A 584 25.02 5.53 -10.82
CA VAL A 584 24.79 4.74 -12.04
C VAL A 584 24.02 3.44 -11.75
N ASN A 585 24.33 2.76 -10.65
CA ASN A 585 23.60 1.53 -10.26
C ASN A 585 22.21 1.80 -9.66
N SER A 586 21.93 3.00 -9.17
CA SER A 586 20.60 3.39 -8.69
C SER A 586 19.69 3.93 -9.79
N ALA A 587 20.24 4.15 -10.97
CA ALA A 587 19.52 4.55 -12.19
C ALA A 587 19.03 3.34 -12.98
#